data_b63b1e9846185d5d3dbea3c00ee18940
#
_entry.id   b63b1e9846185d5d3dbea3c00ee18940
#
_cell.length_a   1.000
_cell.length_b   1.000
_cell.length_c   1.000
_cell.angle_alpha   90.00
_cell.angle_beta   90.00
_cell.angle_gamma   90.00
#
_symmetry.space_group_name_H-M   'P 1'
#
loop_
_entity.id
_entity.type
_entity.pdbx_description
1 polymer ?
#
loop_
_entity_poly.entity_id
_entity_poly.type
_entity_poly.pdbx_seq_one_letter_code
_entity_poly.pdbx_strand_id
1 'polypeptide(L)'
;MRICGEKLGVFVPSPFGEDVGATGCQSAPYRGLDKILKDLVLTDRDSFIDIGCGKGRVISYMVSRGFPCRISGIEINPEVAEVARRWTSRYPGVEIIEGDAFGLDYNDYTVLFMYRPMETFTFKMFIELLESTLTHDIRLYYYVDGQSGYYLNDRPGWTLLTRQEMFFVRGFYIHKETQRYSVWTYSPDKRR
;
A
#
# COMPACT_ATOMS: atom_id res chain seq x y z
N MET A 1 -7.24 -6.71 -21.92
CA MET A 1 -8.11 -7.57 -21.11
C MET A 1 -8.51 -6.78 -19.87
N ARG A 2 -9.78 -6.68 -19.52
CA ARG A 2 -10.20 -6.00 -18.28
C ARG A 2 -9.99 -6.98 -17.12
N ILE A 3 -8.97 -6.74 -16.30
CA ILE A 3 -8.58 -7.63 -15.21
C ILE A 3 -9.66 -7.73 -14.13
N CYS A 4 -10.25 -6.61 -13.71
CA CYS A 4 -11.20 -6.62 -12.60
C CYS A 4 -12.68 -6.58 -13.03
N GLY A 5 -13.03 -5.99 -14.18
CA GLY A 5 -14.44 -5.80 -14.59
C GLY A 5 -15.21 -4.74 -13.80
N GLU A 6 -14.61 -4.15 -12.78
CA GLU A 6 -15.22 -3.19 -11.84
C GLU A 6 -14.69 -1.76 -12.04
N LYS A 7 -15.49 -0.78 -11.61
CA LYS A 7 -15.08 0.63 -11.63
C LYS A 7 -14.26 0.95 -10.36
N LEU A 8 -12.96 0.75 -10.43
CA LEU A 8 -12.06 0.98 -9.27
C LEU A 8 -11.81 2.46 -8.95
N GLY A 9 -12.11 3.39 -9.84
CA GLY A 9 -11.72 4.79 -9.74
C GLY A 9 -12.67 5.71 -8.98
N VAL A 10 -13.82 5.23 -8.54
CA VAL A 10 -14.81 6.04 -7.82
C VAL A 10 -14.36 6.20 -6.37
N PHE A 11 -14.25 7.45 -5.91
CA PHE A 11 -13.93 7.75 -4.51
C PHE A 11 -15.07 7.29 -3.57
N VAL A 12 -14.69 6.72 -2.44
CA VAL A 12 -15.59 6.37 -1.35
C VAL A 12 -15.05 6.98 -0.06
N PRO A 13 -15.80 7.86 0.62
CA PRO A 13 -15.38 8.42 1.90
C PRO A 13 -15.23 7.31 2.95
N SER A 14 -14.30 7.47 3.89
CA SER A 14 -14.15 6.55 5.00
C SER A 14 -15.18 6.86 6.09
N PRO A 15 -15.95 5.89 6.55
CA PRO A 15 -16.73 6.06 7.77
C PRO A 15 -15.88 5.93 9.06
N PHE A 16 -14.60 5.56 8.93
CA PHE A 16 -13.67 5.29 10.04
C PHE A 16 -12.62 6.40 10.22
N GLY A 17 -12.84 7.58 9.62
CA GLY A 17 -11.86 8.67 9.68
C GLY A 17 -11.66 9.22 11.09
N GLU A 18 -12.74 9.42 11.83
CA GLU A 18 -12.70 9.97 13.20
C GLU A 18 -12.19 8.94 14.22
N ASP A 19 -12.57 7.68 14.06
CA ASP A 19 -12.27 6.63 15.05
C ASP A 19 -10.81 6.14 14.96
N VAL A 20 -10.33 5.85 13.73
CA VAL A 20 -9.01 5.22 13.53
C VAL A 20 -8.12 5.98 12.56
N GLY A 21 -8.53 7.16 12.10
CA GLY A 21 -7.74 7.98 11.18
C GLY A 21 -7.61 7.37 9.78
N ALA A 22 -8.56 6.51 9.35
CA ALA A 22 -8.56 5.92 8.02
C ALA A 22 -9.00 6.96 6.98
N THR A 23 -8.21 7.15 5.92
CA THR A 23 -8.58 8.02 4.79
C THR A 23 -9.62 7.34 3.90
N GLY A 24 -10.31 8.11 3.05
CA GLY A 24 -11.27 7.52 2.09
C GLY A 24 -10.58 6.66 1.01
N CYS A 25 -11.34 5.73 0.42
CA CYS A 25 -10.86 4.91 -0.68
C CYS A 25 -10.71 5.72 -1.96
N GLN A 26 -9.50 6.20 -2.21
CA GLN A 26 -9.08 6.81 -3.47
C GLN A 26 -8.09 5.89 -4.17
N SER A 27 -8.39 5.53 -5.41
CA SER A 27 -7.53 4.59 -6.13
C SER A 27 -6.27 5.26 -6.69
N ALA A 28 -5.11 4.65 -6.46
CA ALA A 28 -3.83 5.07 -7.02
C ALA A 28 -3.88 5.09 -8.57
N PRO A 29 -3.39 6.17 -9.24
CA PRO A 29 -3.34 6.21 -10.70
C PRO A 29 -2.39 5.13 -11.25
N TYR A 30 -2.78 4.41 -12.31
CA TYR A 30 -1.93 3.37 -12.93
C TYR A 30 -0.57 3.91 -13.40
N ARG A 31 -0.51 5.15 -13.91
CA ARG A 31 0.77 5.80 -14.27
C ARG A 31 1.69 6.00 -13.07
N GLY A 32 1.12 6.28 -11.88
CA GLY A 32 1.88 6.37 -10.65
C GLY A 32 2.41 5.00 -10.24
N LEU A 33 1.55 3.98 -10.25
CA LEU A 33 1.93 2.60 -9.95
C LEU A 33 3.03 2.10 -10.90
N ASP A 34 2.91 2.38 -12.20
CA ASP A 34 3.93 2.00 -13.17
C ASP A 34 5.28 2.67 -12.88
N LYS A 35 5.27 3.95 -12.49
CA LYS A 35 6.51 4.64 -12.11
C LYS A 35 7.13 4.10 -10.82
N ILE A 36 6.30 3.78 -9.82
CA ILE A 36 6.75 3.32 -8.50
C ILE A 36 7.22 1.86 -8.54
N LEU A 37 6.49 1.01 -9.27
CA LEU A 37 6.63 -0.43 -9.22
C LEU A 37 7.25 -1.04 -10.49
N LYS A 38 7.67 -0.21 -11.47
CA LYS A 38 8.24 -0.71 -12.75
C LYS A 38 9.47 -1.60 -12.56
N ASP A 39 10.32 -1.25 -11.61
CA ASP A 39 11.56 -1.95 -11.32
C ASP A 39 11.43 -2.95 -10.15
N LEU A 40 10.19 -3.18 -9.66
CA LEU A 40 9.93 -4.17 -8.64
C LEU A 40 10.14 -5.57 -9.20
N VAL A 41 11.03 -6.31 -8.56
CA VAL A 41 11.27 -7.73 -8.82
C VAL A 41 10.81 -8.49 -7.60
N LEU A 42 9.92 -9.46 -7.82
CA LEU A 42 9.42 -10.39 -6.79
C LEU A 42 9.60 -11.82 -7.27
N THR A 43 9.89 -12.69 -6.34
CA THR A 43 10.03 -14.14 -6.52
C THR A 43 8.86 -14.87 -5.85
N ASP A 44 8.79 -16.17 -5.98
CA ASP A 44 7.83 -17.03 -5.28
C ASP A 44 8.04 -17.10 -3.75
N ARG A 45 9.20 -16.58 -3.28
CA ARG A 45 9.52 -16.46 -1.84
C ARG A 45 9.03 -15.14 -1.24
N ASP A 46 8.64 -14.20 -2.08
CA ASP A 46 8.13 -12.91 -1.63
C ASP A 46 6.63 -12.99 -1.31
N SER A 47 6.18 -12.07 -0.47
CA SER A 47 4.79 -11.87 -0.14
C SER A 47 4.49 -10.38 -0.11
N PHE A 48 3.55 -9.95 -0.96
CA PHE A 48 3.19 -8.55 -1.12
C PHE A 48 1.85 -8.27 -0.45
N ILE A 49 1.76 -7.12 0.25
CA ILE A 49 0.49 -6.62 0.79
C ILE A 49 0.28 -5.15 0.45
N ASP A 50 -0.94 -4.82 0.02
CA ASP A 50 -1.46 -3.46 -0.14
C ASP A 50 -2.29 -3.07 1.09
N ILE A 51 -1.79 -2.11 1.88
CA ILE A 51 -2.41 -1.67 3.13
C ILE A 51 -3.39 -0.54 2.82
N GLY A 52 -4.68 -0.76 3.13
CA GLY A 52 -5.78 0.08 2.66
C GLY A 52 -6.02 -0.12 1.16
N CYS A 53 -6.17 -1.38 0.76
CA CYS A 53 -6.20 -1.73 -0.68
C CYS A 53 -7.41 -1.19 -1.44
N GLY A 54 -8.40 -0.67 -0.73
CA GLY A 54 -9.61 -0.16 -1.34
C GLY A 54 -10.29 -1.22 -2.20
N LYS A 55 -10.72 -0.81 -3.39
CA LYS A 55 -11.32 -1.73 -4.38
C LYS A 55 -10.30 -2.61 -5.12
N GLY A 56 -9.02 -2.58 -4.70
CA GLY A 56 -7.97 -3.45 -5.22
C GLY A 56 -7.28 -2.94 -6.50
N ARG A 57 -7.10 -1.64 -6.70
CA ARG A 57 -6.43 -1.14 -7.91
C ARG A 57 -4.94 -1.52 -7.95
N VAL A 58 -4.25 -1.44 -6.83
CA VAL A 58 -2.85 -1.89 -6.74
C VAL A 58 -2.77 -3.39 -6.99
N ILE A 59 -3.67 -4.16 -6.40
CA ILE A 59 -3.79 -5.61 -6.64
C ILE A 59 -4.02 -5.89 -8.14
N SER A 60 -4.91 -5.13 -8.81
CA SER A 60 -5.14 -5.26 -10.26
C SER A 60 -3.87 -5.00 -11.08
N TYR A 61 -3.06 -4.03 -10.67
CA TYR A 61 -1.77 -3.78 -11.28
C TYR A 61 -0.80 -4.97 -11.06
N MET A 62 -0.69 -5.47 -9.84
CA MET A 62 0.18 -6.61 -9.50
C MET A 62 -0.20 -7.87 -10.29
N VAL A 63 -1.48 -8.19 -10.34
CA VAL A 63 -2.01 -9.31 -11.17
C VAL A 63 -1.68 -9.12 -12.65
N SER A 64 -1.77 -7.89 -13.17
CA SER A 64 -1.45 -7.60 -14.58
C SER A 64 0.01 -7.80 -14.93
N ARG A 65 0.89 -7.69 -13.96
CA ARG A 65 2.35 -7.87 -14.10
C ARG A 65 2.77 -9.34 -13.97
N GLY A 66 1.88 -10.21 -13.48
CA GLY A 66 2.13 -11.65 -13.39
C GLY A 66 3.23 -12.02 -12.39
N PHE A 67 3.34 -11.29 -11.27
CA PHE A 67 4.30 -11.63 -10.23
C PHE A 67 4.00 -13.03 -9.65
N PRO A 68 5.04 -13.84 -9.36
CA PRO A 68 4.87 -15.23 -8.91
C PRO A 68 4.58 -15.34 -7.41
N CYS A 69 4.59 -14.23 -6.66
CA CYS A 69 4.42 -14.20 -5.21
C CYS A 69 2.94 -14.19 -4.79
N ARG A 70 2.70 -14.46 -3.50
CA ARG A 70 1.41 -14.21 -2.86
C ARG A 70 1.12 -12.69 -2.87
N ILE A 71 -0.09 -12.31 -3.25
CA ILE A 71 -0.55 -10.93 -3.30
C ILE A 71 -1.74 -10.78 -2.37
N SER A 72 -1.63 -9.92 -1.35
CA SER A 72 -2.69 -9.64 -0.40
C SER A 72 -3.07 -8.16 -0.40
N GLY A 73 -4.29 -7.88 0.04
CA GLY A 73 -4.73 -6.53 0.37
C GLY A 73 -5.54 -6.55 1.66
N ILE A 74 -5.37 -5.52 2.50
CA ILE A 74 -6.21 -5.34 3.68
C ILE A 74 -7.01 -4.05 3.56
N GLU A 75 -8.31 -4.12 3.87
CA GLU A 75 -9.23 -2.99 3.80
C GLU A 75 -10.19 -3.00 4.98
N ILE A 76 -10.29 -1.87 5.68
CA ILE A 76 -11.13 -1.73 6.88
C ILE A 76 -12.62 -1.57 6.55
N ASN A 77 -12.93 -0.98 5.39
CA ASN A 77 -14.33 -0.79 4.98
C ASN A 77 -14.88 -2.06 4.32
N PRO A 78 -15.85 -2.76 4.95
CA PRO A 78 -16.35 -4.05 4.45
C PRO A 78 -17.01 -3.94 3.07
N GLU A 79 -17.71 -2.85 2.77
CA GLU A 79 -18.36 -2.66 1.46
C GLU A 79 -17.31 -2.48 0.35
N VAL A 80 -16.20 -1.80 0.66
CA VAL A 80 -15.10 -1.58 -0.26
C VAL A 80 -14.28 -2.86 -0.45
N ALA A 81 -13.99 -3.57 0.65
CA ALA A 81 -13.31 -4.86 0.64
C ALA A 81 -14.07 -5.90 -0.19
N GLU A 82 -15.41 -5.93 -0.08
CA GLU A 82 -16.26 -6.85 -0.85
C GLU A 82 -16.13 -6.61 -2.36
N VAL A 83 -16.01 -5.35 -2.82
CA VAL A 83 -15.76 -5.06 -4.23
C VAL A 83 -14.44 -5.67 -4.70
N ALA A 84 -13.38 -5.53 -3.88
CA ALA A 84 -12.08 -6.12 -4.18
C ALA A 84 -12.15 -7.64 -4.20
N ARG A 85 -12.74 -8.25 -3.18
CA ARG A 85 -12.86 -9.70 -2.98
C ARG A 85 -13.59 -10.36 -4.15
N ARG A 86 -14.71 -9.77 -4.61
CA ARG A 86 -15.52 -10.30 -5.71
C ARG A 86 -14.75 -10.47 -7.02
N TRP A 87 -13.90 -9.53 -7.39
CA TRP A 87 -13.15 -9.66 -8.64
C TRP A 87 -11.85 -10.45 -8.47
N THR A 88 -11.23 -10.41 -7.27
CA THR A 88 -9.96 -11.13 -7.00
C THR A 88 -10.15 -12.63 -6.81
N SER A 89 -11.34 -13.09 -6.41
CA SER A 89 -11.65 -14.51 -6.18
C SER A 89 -11.34 -15.44 -7.38
N ARG A 90 -11.22 -14.88 -8.58
CA ARG A 90 -10.84 -15.62 -9.80
C ARG A 90 -9.32 -15.76 -10.00
N TYR A 91 -8.50 -15.15 -9.13
CA TYR A 91 -7.06 -15.18 -9.24
C TYR A 91 -6.45 -15.96 -8.07
N PRO A 92 -6.00 -17.22 -8.30
CA PRO A 92 -5.30 -17.99 -7.28
C PRO A 92 -4.06 -17.23 -6.77
N GLY A 93 -3.83 -17.26 -5.47
CA GLY A 93 -2.72 -16.53 -4.83
C GLY A 93 -2.99 -15.05 -4.54
N VAL A 94 -4.23 -14.58 -4.79
CA VAL A 94 -4.67 -13.23 -4.40
C VAL A 94 -5.68 -13.34 -3.26
N GLU A 95 -5.43 -12.59 -2.17
CA GLU A 95 -6.27 -12.60 -0.97
C GLU A 95 -6.66 -11.17 -0.57
N ILE A 96 -7.93 -10.95 -0.22
CA ILE A 96 -8.42 -9.70 0.35
C ILE A 96 -8.90 -9.95 1.77
N ILE A 97 -8.23 -9.31 2.71
CA ILE A 97 -8.50 -9.35 4.14
C ILE A 97 -9.38 -8.14 4.48
N GLU A 98 -10.55 -8.40 5.06
CA GLU A 98 -11.36 -7.36 5.66
C GLU A 98 -10.96 -7.19 7.11
N GLY A 99 -10.55 -5.99 7.48
CA GLY A 99 -10.14 -5.73 8.86
C GLY A 99 -9.26 -4.52 9.04
N ASP A 100 -8.92 -4.27 10.30
CA ASP A 100 -7.99 -3.23 10.69
C ASP A 100 -6.53 -3.70 10.45
N ALA A 101 -5.74 -2.84 9.80
CA ALA A 101 -4.32 -3.07 9.55
C ALA A 101 -3.51 -3.30 10.85
N PHE A 102 -3.97 -2.80 11.98
CA PHE A 102 -3.31 -3.03 13.27
C PHE A 102 -3.49 -4.44 13.82
N GLY A 103 -4.44 -5.20 13.34
CA GLY A 103 -4.70 -6.59 13.75
C GLY A 103 -3.96 -7.66 12.94
N LEU A 104 -3.14 -7.27 11.95
CA LEU A 104 -2.48 -8.21 11.05
C LEU A 104 -1.05 -8.52 11.50
N ASP A 105 -0.62 -9.77 11.34
CA ASP A 105 0.79 -10.15 11.49
C ASP A 105 1.57 -9.84 10.20
N TYR A 106 2.45 -8.85 10.27
CA TYR A 106 3.28 -8.43 9.15
C TYR A 106 4.50 -9.31 8.90
N ASN A 107 4.79 -10.30 9.77
CA ASN A 107 5.83 -11.29 9.53
C ASN A 107 5.50 -12.25 8.37
N ASP A 108 4.27 -12.25 7.90
CA ASP A 108 3.87 -12.99 6.71
C ASP A 108 4.24 -12.29 5.37
N TYR A 109 4.78 -11.06 5.42
CA TYR A 109 4.99 -10.22 4.24
C TYR A 109 6.42 -9.68 4.14
N THR A 110 6.96 -9.69 2.92
CA THR A 110 8.30 -9.12 2.62
C THR A 110 8.20 -7.73 1.97
N VAL A 111 7.08 -7.43 1.31
CA VAL A 111 6.86 -6.16 0.63
C VAL A 111 5.49 -5.57 1.00
N LEU A 112 5.54 -4.38 1.57
CA LEU A 112 4.37 -3.59 1.96
C LEU A 112 4.20 -2.42 0.99
N PHE A 113 2.97 -2.17 0.58
CA PHE A 113 2.60 -0.99 -0.22
C PHE A 113 1.53 -0.20 0.52
N MET A 114 1.63 1.12 0.45
CA MET A 114 0.64 2.05 1.03
C MET A 114 0.39 3.21 0.07
N TYR A 115 -0.89 3.54 -0.18
CA TYR A 115 -1.28 4.78 -0.85
C TYR A 115 -1.98 5.70 0.14
N ARG A 116 -1.25 6.23 1.12
CA ARG A 116 -1.72 7.07 2.22
C ARG A 116 -3.08 6.58 2.79
N PRO A 117 -3.17 5.37 3.32
CA PRO A 117 -4.44 4.81 3.78
C PRO A 117 -4.90 5.40 5.11
N MET A 118 -4.02 6.10 5.81
CA MET A 118 -4.27 6.62 7.16
C MET A 118 -3.65 8.00 7.37
N GLU A 119 -4.17 8.74 8.35
CA GLU A 119 -3.67 10.03 8.76
C GLU A 119 -2.30 9.93 9.46
N THR A 120 -1.60 11.06 9.56
CA THR A 120 -0.21 11.09 10.05
C THR A 120 -0.05 10.48 11.45
N PHE A 121 -0.99 10.72 12.37
CA PHE A 121 -0.91 10.17 13.72
C PHE A 121 -1.00 8.64 13.70
N THR A 122 -1.99 8.12 13.00
CA THR A 122 -2.21 6.67 12.84
C THR A 122 -1.04 6.01 12.12
N PHE A 123 -0.47 6.67 11.10
CA PHE A 123 0.74 6.18 10.42
C PHE A 123 1.93 6.02 11.39
N LYS A 124 2.13 6.96 12.30
CA LYS A 124 3.20 6.85 13.31
C LYS A 124 3.02 5.63 14.19
N MET A 125 1.81 5.43 14.71
CA MET A 125 1.47 4.23 15.50
C MET A 125 1.67 2.94 14.70
N PHE A 126 1.30 2.96 13.41
CA PHE A 126 1.48 1.82 12.53
C PHE A 126 2.97 1.47 12.32
N ILE A 127 3.84 2.47 12.16
CA ILE A 127 5.29 2.25 12.07
C ILE A 127 5.84 1.69 13.39
N GLU A 128 5.38 2.18 14.54
CA GLU A 128 5.78 1.63 15.85
C GLU A 128 5.33 0.19 16.03
N LEU A 129 4.15 -0.18 15.53
CA LEU A 129 3.69 -1.56 15.50
C LEU A 129 4.65 -2.42 14.66
N LEU A 130 4.96 -2.02 13.43
CA LEU A 130 5.91 -2.76 12.58
C LEU A 130 7.26 -2.94 13.28
N GLU A 131 7.80 -1.88 13.86
CA GLU A 131 9.07 -1.91 14.57
C GLU A 131 9.08 -2.84 15.79
N SER A 132 7.94 -2.99 16.46
CA SER A 132 7.82 -3.84 17.66
C SER A 132 7.57 -5.31 17.35
N THR A 133 7.04 -5.61 16.17
CA THR A 133 6.57 -6.96 15.82
C THR A 133 7.39 -7.67 14.75
N LEU A 134 8.00 -6.91 13.83
CA LEU A 134 8.75 -7.49 12.72
C LEU A 134 10.04 -8.17 13.20
N THR A 135 10.26 -9.39 12.68
CA THR A 135 11.42 -10.23 12.98
C THR A 135 12.37 -10.42 11.80
N HIS A 136 12.02 -9.88 10.62
CA HIS A 136 12.82 -9.96 9.39
C HIS A 136 12.77 -8.64 8.61
N ASP A 137 13.62 -8.53 7.60
CA ASP A 137 13.68 -7.36 6.73
C ASP A 137 12.44 -7.26 5.86
N ILE A 138 11.92 -6.03 5.72
CA ILE A 138 10.83 -5.73 4.80
C ILE A 138 11.20 -4.56 3.88
N ARG A 139 10.43 -4.42 2.79
CA ARG A 139 10.44 -3.25 1.93
C ARG A 139 9.08 -2.56 1.96
N LEU A 140 9.07 -1.25 2.23
CA LEU A 140 7.87 -0.42 2.23
C LEU A 140 7.88 0.53 1.04
N TYR A 141 6.87 0.46 0.19
CA TYR A 141 6.54 1.42 -0.85
C TYR A 141 5.45 2.35 -0.35
N TYR A 142 5.80 3.61 -0.11
CA TYR A 142 4.85 4.59 0.39
C TYR A 142 4.55 5.67 -0.65
N TYR A 143 3.35 5.62 -1.23
CA TYR A 143 2.87 6.57 -2.22
C TYR A 143 2.06 7.68 -1.53
N VAL A 144 2.26 8.94 -1.98
CA VAL A 144 1.74 10.17 -1.34
C VAL A 144 2.26 10.32 0.09
N ASP A 145 3.57 10.13 0.26
CA ASP A 145 4.26 10.16 1.54
C ASP A 145 4.48 11.59 2.10
N GLY A 146 4.04 12.64 1.39
CA GLY A 146 4.37 14.03 1.67
C GLY A 146 4.04 14.51 3.08
N GLN A 147 3.00 13.97 3.69
CA GLN A 147 2.53 14.38 5.02
C GLN A 147 3.18 13.59 6.17
N SER A 148 3.46 12.31 5.98
CA SER A 148 3.89 11.42 7.06
C SER A 148 5.19 10.67 6.80
N GLY A 149 5.65 10.55 5.56
CA GLY A 149 6.87 9.83 5.23
C GLY A 149 8.16 10.38 5.86
N TYR A 150 8.14 11.63 6.32
CA TYR A 150 9.25 12.21 7.08
C TYR A 150 9.49 11.52 8.43
N TYR A 151 8.49 10.86 8.97
CA TYR A 151 8.58 10.17 10.27
C TYR A 151 9.58 9.01 10.23
N LEU A 152 9.86 8.47 9.05
CA LEU A 152 10.84 7.40 8.87
C LEU A 152 12.28 7.92 8.75
N ASN A 153 12.48 9.25 8.59
CA ASN A 153 13.81 9.82 8.53
C ASN A 153 14.53 9.59 9.87
N ASP A 154 15.76 9.12 9.79
CA ASP A 154 16.65 8.91 10.94
C ASP A 154 16.12 7.95 12.03
N ARG A 155 15.03 7.19 11.73
CA ARG A 155 14.57 6.15 12.64
C ARG A 155 15.45 4.91 12.56
N PRO A 156 15.84 4.33 13.71
CA PRO A 156 16.65 3.11 13.74
C PRO A 156 16.01 1.96 12.95
N GLY A 157 16.81 1.28 12.16
CA GLY A 157 16.36 0.17 11.33
C GLY A 157 15.81 0.60 9.94
N TRP A 158 15.33 1.82 9.77
CA TRP A 158 14.82 2.32 8.50
C TRP A 158 15.93 2.90 7.62
N THR A 159 15.90 2.56 6.35
CA THR A 159 16.83 3.10 5.34
C THR A 159 16.03 3.53 4.11
N LEU A 160 16.15 4.79 3.74
CA LEU A 160 15.55 5.33 2.53
C LEU A 160 16.32 4.84 1.30
N LEU A 161 15.65 4.12 0.39
CA LEU A 161 16.22 3.69 -0.89
C LEU A 161 16.01 4.74 -1.98
N THR A 162 14.82 5.31 -2.04
CA THR A 162 14.51 6.38 -3.00
C THR A 162 13.35 7.23 -2.51
N ARG A 163 13.36 8.51 -2.90
CA ARG A 163 12.22 9.44 -2.73
C ARG A 163 12.14 10.29 -3.98
N GLN A 164 11.00 10.31 -4.63
CA GLN A 164 10.80 11.05 -5.85
C GLN A 164 9.47 11.79 -5.86
N GLU A 165 9.50 13.00 -6.43
CA GLU A 165 8.31 13.74 -6.77
C GLU A 165 7.82 13.33 -8.16
N MET A 166 6.49 13.27 -8.30
CA MET A 166 5.86 12.91 -9.55
C MET A 166 4.98 14.06 -10.02
N PHE A 167 5.34 14.60 -11.18
CA PHE A 167 4.55 15.61 -11.87
C PHE A 167 3.79 14.94 -13.03
N PHE A 168 2.46 14.97 -12.99
CA PHE A 168 1.63 14.49 -14.09
C PHE A 168 1.28 15.63 -15.03
N VAL A 169 2.08 15.85 -16.08
CA VAL A 169 1.95 16.99 -17.02
C VAL A 169 0.84 16.81 -18.06
N ARG A 170 0.17 15.68 -18.15
CA ARG A 170 -1.01 15.48 -19.04
C ARG A 170 -1.93 14.42 -18.44
N GLY A 171 -2.99 14.83 -17.79
CA GLY A 171 -4.07 13.96 -17.35
C GLY A 171 -5.14 14.79 -16.67
N PHE A 172 -6.38 14.35 -16.74
CA PHE A 172 -7.57 15.00 -16.18
C PHE A 172 -7.57 15.17 -14.65
N TYR A 173 -6.47 14.86 -13.99
CA TYR A 173 -6.26 15.08 -12.56
C TYR A 173 -5.07 16.03 -12.37
N ILE A 174 -5.38 17.31 -12.33
CA ILE A 174 -4.49 18.29 -11.72
C ILE A 174 -4.62 18.08 -10.22
N HIS A 175 -3.80 17.18 -9.66
CA HIS A 175 -3.57 17.23 -8.24
C HIS A 175 -2.87 18.55 -7.96
N LYS A 176 -3.48 19.42 -7.17
CA LYS A 176 -2.90 20.71 -6.73
C LYS A 176 -1.63 20.49 -5.90
N GLU A 177 -1.40 19.28 -5.42
CA GLU A 177 -0.26 18.88 -4.62
C GLU A 177 0.64 17.94 -5.42
N THR A 178 1.95 18.13 -5.26
CA THR A 178 2.95 17.25 -5.83
C THR A 178 2.76 15.82 -5.32
N GLN A 179 2.58 14.88 -6.22
CA GLN A 179 2.56 13.46 -5.87
C GLN A 179 3.99 13.02 -5.57
N ARG A 180 4.27 12.58 -4.37
CA ARG A 180 5.59 12.08 -3.95
C ARG A 180 5.47 10.63 -3.52
N TYR A 181 6.51 9.85 -3.75
CA TYR A 181 6.63 8.52 -3.16
C TYR A 181 8.00 8.28 -2.58
N SER A 182 8.10 7.38 -1.65
CA SER A 182 9.34 6.88 -1.10
C SER A 182 9.34 5.35 -1.02
N VAL A 183 10.53 4.78 -1.12
CA VAL A 183 10.77 3.35 -0.92
C VAL A 183 11.78 3.21 0.21
N TRP A 184 11.44 2.39 1.17
CA TRP A 184 12.22 2.16 2.37
C TRP A 184 12.50 0.68 2.57
N THR A 185 13.60 0.38 3.25
CA THR A 185 13.80 -0.92 3.89
C THR A 185 13.79 -0.74 5.39
N TYR A 186 13.26 -1.72 6.09
CA TYR A 186 13.39 -1.85 7.53
C TYR A 186 14.10 -3.15 7.86
N SER A 187 15.07 -3.09 8.77
CA SER A 187 15.80 -4.24 9.29
C SER A 187 15.80 -4.20 10.81
N PRO A 188 15.16 -5.17 11.50
CA PRO A 188 15.16 -5.24 12.96
C PRO A 188 16.56 -5.30 13.56
N ASP A 189 17.51 -5.96 12.89
CA ASP A 189 18.88 -6.11 13.37
C ASP A 189 19.68 -4.80 13.40
N LYS A 190 19.31 -3.84 12.56
CA LYS A 190 19.92 -2.50 12.52
C LYS A 190 19.35 -1.53 13.56
N ARG A 191 18.37 -1.97 14.34
CA ARG A 191 17.76 -1.19 15.42
C ARG A 191 18.59 -1.24 16.72
N ARG A 192 19.53 -2.20 16.83
CA ARG A 192 20.37 -2.45 18.01
C ARG A 192 21.61 -1.58 18.04
#